data_fcc8fd5793fa25743efd601a87816fc1
#
_entry.id   fcc8fd5793fa25743efd601a87816fc1
#
_cell.length_a   1.000
_cell.length_b   1.000
_cell.length_c   1.000
_cell.angle_alpha   90.00
_cell.angle_beta   90.00
_cell.angle_gamma   90.00
#
_symmetry.space_group_name_H-M   'P 1'
#
loop_
_entity.id
_entity.type
_entity.pdbx_description
1 polymer ?
#
loop_
_entity_poly.entity_id
_entity_poly.type
_entity_poly.pdbx_seq_one_letter_code
_entity_poly.pdbx_strand_id
1 'polypeptide(L)'
;MLCFLDDIQKVYSIVNPNLTDGKHVMAQKGDEETISFVDVVLGLSREENIDLYVTGSNSKMLSADIITEFRDKATNIALAPLSFQEYFNYVGGSASEAMYDYIQFGGMPLAVLKPDEEKREYLKGLFETTYFSDIIEHNTLRKSESLDELCNIVSTQSGELLNAEKIANTYKSVKKEKIDKQTVEKYLGYFKDAFIIREAKRYDLKGRNEIGALRKYYFIDTGLRNARLNFAFPDEGQMLENVVFNELVYKGYSVNVGCFDTVEKNKNGNSIRKTNEVDFYATKGIRKYYIQVSADISNAEARAREIKPYLLLNDEVTKLVVINRPVKESLDENGFTIIGITDFLLKYI
;
A
#
# COMPACT_ATOMS: atom_id res chain seq x y z
N MET A 1 -3.69 10.32 33.32
CA MET A 1 -3.32 11.49 32.49
C MET A 1 -3.08 10.97 31.08
N LEU A 2 -3.64 11.62 30.07
CA LEU A 2 -3.39 11.24 28.65
C LEU A 2 -2.13 11.97 28.17
N CYS A 3 -1.16 11.24 27.62
CA CYS A 3 0.11 11.77 27.14
C CYS A 3 0.30 11.38 25.67
N PHE A 4 0.46 12.37 24.79
CA PHE A 4 0.76 12.16 23.37
C PHE A 4 2.18 12.62 23.05
N LEU A 5 2.97 11.75 22.46
CA LEU A 5 4.30 12.03 21.94
C LEU A 5 4.27 11.84 20.41
N ASP A 6 4.35 12.94 19.70
CA ASP A 6 4.24 12.97 18.25
C ASP A 6 5.62 13.09 17.59
N ASP A 7 5.75 12.54 16.40
CA ASP A 7 6.98 12.62 15.58
C ASP A 7 8.25 12.18 16.31
N ILE A 8 8.18 11.08 17.04
CA ILE A 8 9.28 10.59 17.89
C ILE A 8 10.59 10.31 17.13
N GLN A 9 10.52 10.16 15.80
CA GLN A 9 11.70 10.00 14.94
C GLN A 9 12.67 11.19 14.96
N LYS A 10 12.20 12.34 15.44
CA LYS A 10 13.01 13.56 15.55
C LYS A 10 13.67 13.71 16.92
N VAL A 11 13.44 12.74 17.83
CA VAL A 11 14.02 12.80 19.17
C VAL A 11 15.39 12.13 19.20
N TYR A 12 16.38 12.85 19.69
CA TYR A 12 17.76 12.40 19.81
C TYR A 12 18.00 11.77 21.19
N SER A 13 19.00 10.87 21.28
CA SER A 13 19.53 10.45 22.57
C SER A 13 20.36 11.57 23.20
N ILE A 14 20.33 11.68 24.49
CA ILE A 14 21.15 12.62 25.27
C ILE A 14 22.09 11.86 26.20
N VAL A 15 23.22 12.47 26.53
CA VAL A 15 24.09 11.98 27.60
C VAL A 15 23.32 12.10 28.92
N ASN A 16 23.47 11.11 29.80
CA ASN A 16 22.79 11.13 31.10
C ASN A 16 23.08 12.48 31.82
N PRO A 17 22.06 13.28 32.15
CA PRO A 17 22.25 14.58 32.76
C PRO A 17 23.03 14.56 34.06
N ASN A 18 23.07 13.42 34.77
CA ASN A 18 23.89 13.28 35.99
C ASN A 18 25.41 13.35 35.70
N LEU A 19 25.82 13.07 34.45
CA LEU A 19 27.22 13.18 34.01
C LEU A 19 27.56 14.54 33.42
N THR A 20 26.56 15.40 33.20
CA THR A 20 26.72 16.70 32.56
C THR A 20 26.27 17.87 33.44
N ASP A 21 26.30 17.71 34.78
CA ASP A 21 25.84 18.72 35.74
C ASP A 21 24.43 19.25 35.44
N GLY A 22 23.53 18.38 35.01
CA GLY A 22 22.14 18.73 34.65
C GLY A 22 21.98 19.38 33.27
N LYS A 23 23.04 19.48 32.44
CA LYS A 23 22.94 20.06 31.10
C LYS A 23 22.45 19.02 30.09
N HIS A 24 21.59 19.44 29.18
CA HIS A 24 21.16 18.62 28.06
C HIS A 24 22.24 18.62 26.95
N VAL A 25 22.98 17.52 26.83
CA VAL A 25 24.01 17.33 25.81
C VAL A 25 23.57 16.23 24.88
N MET A 26 23.56 16.48 23.57
CA MET A 26 23.25 15.46 22.57
C MET A 26 24.29 14.35 22.58
N ALA A 27 23.84 13.10 22.63
CA ALA A 27 24.70 11.93 22.60
C ALA A 27 25.39 11.78 21.25
N GLN A 28 26.70 11.43 21.28
CA GLN A 28 27.50 11.12 20.11
C GLN A 28 27.87 9.64 20.12
N LYS A 29 28.33 9.13 18.98
CA LYS A 29 28.78 7.74 18.88
C LYS A 29 29.98 7.49 19.77
N GLY A 30 29.80 6.67 20.79
CA GLY A 30 30.85 6.32 21.76
C GLY A 30 30.64 6.92 23.16
N ASP A 31 29.60 7.73 23.37
CA ASP A 31 29.24 8.21 24.69
C ASP A 31 28.73 7.05 25.55
N GLU A 32 29.21 6.98 26.78
CA GLU A 32 28.74 6.06 27.80
C GLU A 32 27.50 6.66 28.53
N GLU A 33 26.60 5.81 29.00
CA GLU A 33 25.38 6.21 29.73
C GLU A 33 24.50 7.25 29.00
N THR A 34 23.96 6.89 27.88
CA THR A 34 23.00 7.71 27.12
C THR A 34 21.56 7.39 27.54
N ILE A 35 20.70 8.39 27.51
CA ILE A 35 19.24 8.23 27.66
C ILE A 35 18.65 8.37 26.26
N SER A 36 18.01 7.31 25.79
CA SER A 36 17.29 7.30 24.52
C SER A 36 15.83 7.69 24.72
N PHE A 37 15.16 8.02 23.63
CA PHE A 37 13.71 8.18 23.61
C PHE A 37 12.98 6.93 24.14
N VAL A 38 13.46 5.75 23.80
CA VAL A 38 12.89 4.46 24.24
C VAL A 38 12.92 4.35 25.77
N ASP A 39 14.02 4.76 26.40
CA ASP A 39 14.15 4.74 27.88
C ASP A 39 13.11 5.65 28.53
N VAL A 40 12.88 6.84 27.97
CA VAL A 40 11.88 7.80 28.46
C VAL A 40 10.48 7.23 28.34
N VAL A 41 10.12 6.66 27.17
CA VAL A 41 8.80 6.07 26.93
C VAL A 41 8.55 4.86 27.82
N LEU A 42 9.57 4.00 28.00
CA LEU A 42 9.50 2.86 28.93
C LEU A 42 9.37 3.32 30.39
N GLY A 43 10.01 4.42 30.75
CA GLY A 43 9.83 5.05 32.08
C GLY A 43 8.38 5.51 32.28
N LEU A 44 7.85 6.29 31.34
CA LEU A 44 6.47 6.80 31.38
C LEU A 44 5.42 5.68 31.36
N SER A 45 5.67 4.61 30.63
CA SER A 45 4.75 3.47 30.53
C SER A 45 4.57 2.68 31.83
N ARG A 46 5.45 2.89 32.83
CA ARG A 46 5.37 2.24 34.16
C ARG A 46 4.53 3.05 35.16
N GLU A 47 4.19 4.28 34.80
CA GLU A 47 3.38 5.15 35.65
C GLU A 47 1.91 4.78 35.55
N GLU A 48 1.29 4.30 36.63
CA GLU A 48 -0.10 3.78 36.64
C GLU A 48 -1.16 4.81 36.24
N ASN A 49 -0.85 6.10 36.31
CA ASN A 49 -1.78 7.20 36.01
C ASN A 49 -1.57 7.83 34.63
N ILE A 50 -0.75 7.23 33.75
CA ILE A 50 -0.45 7.74 32.41
C ILE A 50 -0.95 6.76 31.34
N ASP A 51 -1.84 7.25 30.48
CA ASP A 51 -2.17 6.65 29.18
C ASP A 51 -1.26 7.25 28.12
N LEU A 52 -0.33 6.47 27.58
CA LEU A 52 0.71 6.96 26.69
C LEU A 52 0.44 6.55 25.25
N TYR A 53 0.40 7.55 24.38
CA TYR A 53 0.29 7.37 22.92
C TYR A 53 1.52 7.96 22.25
N VAL A 54 2.11 7.17 21.36
CA VAL A 54 3.32 7.56 20.62
C VAL A 54 3.03 7.43 19.14
N THR A 55 3.32 8.47 18.35
CA THR A 55 3.11 8.45 16.90
C THR A 55 4.40 8.60 16.13
N GLY A 56 4.38 8.15 14.88
CA GLY A 56 5.46 8.33 13.93
C GLY A 56 5.01 8.09 12.51
N SER A 57 5.55 8.85 11.58
CA SER A 57 5.21 8.84 10.16
C SER A 57 5.97 7.79 9.33
N ASN A 58 6.85 6.99 9.95
CA ASN A 58 7.70 6.04 9.25
C ASN A 58 7.71 4.67 9.95
N SER A 59 7.62 3.58 9.18
CA SER A 59 7.63 2.21 9.72
C SER A 59 8.94 1.85 10.43
N LYS A 60 10.06 2.50 10.10
CA LYS A 60 11.34 2.34 10.82
C LYS A 60 11.33 2.89 12.24
N MET A 61 10.38 3.75 12.54
CA MET A 61 10.13 4.20 13.91
C MET A 61 9.63 3.08 14.81
N LEU A 62 8.94 2.13 14.19
CA LEU A 62 8.64 0.83 14.76
C LEU A 62 9.77 -0.14 14.43
N SER A 63 11.05 0.35 14.37
CA SER A 63 12.22 -0.48 14.11
C SER A 63 12.20 -1.71 15.00
N ALA A 64 12.85 -2.77 14.54
CA ALA A 64 12.91 -4.04 15.29
C ALA A 64 13.34 -3.80 16.76
N ASP A 65 14.16 -2.78 17.01
CA ASP A 65 14.63 -2.41 18.34
C ASP A 65 13.50 -1.83 19.20
N ILE A 66 12.73 -0.85 18.68
CA ILE A 66 11.60 -0.27 19.39
C ILE A 66 10.50 -1.31 19.60
N ILE A 67 10.13 -2.08 18.57
CA ILE A 67 9.15 -3.16 18.68
C ILE A 67 9.62 -4.21 19.69
N THR A 68 10.92 -4.52 19.73
CA THR A 68 11.49 -5.50 20.66
C THR A 68 11.41 -5.01 22.09
N GLU A 69 11.72 -3.73 22.36
CA GLU A 69 11.64 -3.15 23.69
C GLU A 69 10.21 -2.98 24.22
N PHE A 70 9.26 -2.69 23.31
CA PHE A 70 7.84 -2.56 23.61
C PHE A 70 7.04 -3.87 23.41
N ARG A 71 7.69 -4.98 23.07
CA ARG A 71 7.02 -6.28 22.92
C ARG A 71 6.17 -6.59 24.15
N ASP A 72 4.89 -6.93 23.91
CA ASP A 72 3.89 -7.22 24.93
C ASP A 72 3.51 -6.06 25.88
N LYS A 73 4.05 -4.84 25.65
CA LYS A 73 3.77 -3.65 26.46
C LYS A 73 2.99 -2.57 25.74
N ALA A 74 2.83 -2.67 24.43
CA ALA A 74 2.12 -1.70 23.62
C ALA A 74 1.27 -2.35 22.53
N THR A 75 0.17 -1.67 22.17
CA THR A 75 -0.67 -2.04 21.02
C THR A 75 -0.32 -1.14 19.85
N ASN A 76 0.00 -1.76 18.71
CA ASN A 76 0.24 -1.01 17.49
C ASN A 76 -1.08 -0.72 16.76
N ILE A 77 -1.33 0.56 16.49
CA ILE A 77 -2.50 1.04 15.75
C ILE A 77 -2.01 1.66 14.44
N ALA A 78 -2.24 0.97 13.32
CA ALA A 78 -1.93 1.49 12.00
C ALA A 78 -3.06 2.40 11.52
N LEU A 79 -2.74 3.68 11.28
CA LEU A 79 -3.66 4.62 10.67
C LEU A 79 -3.50 4.58 9.14
N ALA A 80 -4.62 4.56 8.45
CA ALA A 80 -4.69 4.64 6.99
C ALA A 80 -5.43 5.93 6.57
N PRO A 81 -5.31 6.37 5.31
CA PRO A 81 -6.27 7.31 4.75
C PRO A 81 -7.70 6.83 4.93
N LEU A 82 -8.68 7.72 4.87
CA LEU A 82 -10.09 7.35 5.02
C LEU A 82 -10.46 6.23 4.03
N SER A 83 -11.12 5.20 4.53
CA SER A 83 -11.77 4.20 3.69
C SER A 83 -12.87 4.84 2.84
N PHE A 84 -13.29 4.17 1.76
CA PHE A 84 -14.40 4.68 0.97
C PHE A 84 -15.67 4.87 1.80
N GLN A 85 -15.93 3.99 2.75
CA GLN A 85 -17.08 4.13 3.64
C GLN A 85 -17.01 5.36 4.53
N GLU A 86 -15.85 5.64 5.14
CA GLU A 86 -15.63 6.84 5.97
C GLU A 86 -15.73 8.11 5.13
N TYR A 87 -15.11 8.10 3.95
CA TYR A 87 -15.20 9.19 2.97
C TYR A 87 -16.65 9.46 2.58
N PHE A 88 -17.39 8.43 2.16
CA PHE A 88 -18.78 8.54 1.72
C PHE A 88 -19.72 8.98 2.85
N ASN A 89 -19.50 8.52 4.07
CA ASN A 89 -20.27 8.96 5.24
C ASN A 89 -20.10 10.47 5.51
N TYR A 90 -18.92 11.02 5.15
CA TYR A 90 -18.66 12.45 5.31
C TYR A 90 -19.23 13.29 4.16
N VAL A 91 -18.96 12.91 2.90
CA VAL A 91 -19.38 13.72 1.74
C VAL A 91 -20.86 13.55 1.40
N GLY A 92 -21.43 12.35 1.60
CA GLY A 92 -22.81 12.03 1.28
C GLY A 92 -23.12 12.00 -0.23
N GLY A 93 -24.37 12.17 -0.59
CA GLY A 93 -24.81 12.26 -1.98
C GLY A 93 -24.88 10.94 -2.72
N SER A 94 -24.50 10.93 -3.99
CA SER A 94 -24.46 9.73 -4.85
C SER A 94 -23.19 8.91 -4.61
N ALA A 95 -23.33 7.63 -4.28
CA ALA A 95 -22.18 6.75 -4.07
C ALA A 95 -21.29 6.61 -5.33
N SER A 96 -21.87 6.71 -6.52
CA SER A 96 -21.11 6.65 -7.78
C SER A 96 -20.28 7.93 -8.03
N GLU A 97 -20.84 9.10 -7.73
CA GLU A 97 -20.10 10.37 -7.80
C GLU A 97 -19.02 10.42 -6.74
N ALA A 98 -19.34 10.05 -5.50
CA ALA A 98 -18.36 9.94 -4.43
C ALA A 98 -17.21 8.97 -4.76
N MET A 99 -17.50 7.84 -5.44
CA MET A 99 -16.47 6.90 -5.88
C MET A 99 -15.56 7.51 -6.94
N TYR A 100 -16.11 8.25 -7.89
CA TYR A 100 -15.32 8.94 -8.90
C TYR A 100 -14.33 9.93 -8.27
N ASP A 101 -14.80 10.74 -7.32
CA ASP A 101 -13.97 11.70 -6.59
C ASP A 101 -12.93 11.00 -5.71
N TYR A 102 -13.32 9.90 -5.05
CA TYR A 102 -12.41 9.11 -4.22
C TYR A 102 -11.29 8.46 -5.03
N ILE A 103 -11.58 7.95 -6.22
CA ILE A 103 -10.57 7.45 -7.16
C ILE A 103 -9.62 8.57 -7.58
N GLN A 104 -10.13 9.77 -7.79
CA GLN A 104 -9.35 10.90 -8.27
C GLN A 104 -8.50 11.55 -7.17
N PHE A 105 -9.08 11.77 -5.97
CA PHE A 105 -8.47 12.58 -4.92
C PHE A 105 -8.09 11.78 -3.67
N GLY A 106 -8.48 10.51 -3.59
CA GLY A 106 -8.18 9.65 -2.45
C GLY A 106 -8.97 9.99 -1.17
N GLY A 107 -8.50 9.41 -0.07
CA GLY A 107 -9.08 9.55 1.26
C GLY A 107 -8.18 10.29 2.26
N MET A 108 -7.19 11.08 1.82
CA MET A 108 -6.36 11.88 2.74
C MET A 108 -7.23 12.90 3.49
N PRO A 109 -7.33 12.87 4.83
CA PRO A 109 -8.35 13.62 5.58
C PRO A 109 -8.39 15.11 5.28
N LEU A 110 -7.23 15.78 5.25
CA LEU A 110 -7.19 17.21 4.94
C LEU A 110 -7.51 17.52 3.48
N ALA A 111 -7.24 16.60 2.54
CA ALA A 111 -7.65 16.77 1.15
C ALA A 111 -9.18 16.70 1.01
N VAL A 112 -9.83 15.79 1.76
CA VAL A 112 -11.29 15.63 1.75
C VAL A 112 -12.01 16.90 2.24
N LEU A 113 -11.41 17.61 3.19
CA LEU A 113 -11.96 18.86 3.74
C LEU A 113 -11.78 20.09 2.83
N LYS A 114 -10.95 19.99 1.77
CA LYS A 114 -10.68 21.14 0.89
C LYS A 114 -11.70 21.24 -0.25
N PRO A 115 -11.93 22.49 -0.75
CA PRO A 115 -12.60 22.70 -2.03
C PRO A 115 -11.89 21.97 -3.17
N ASP A 116 -12.63 21.53 -4.20
CA ASP A 116 -12.10 20.69 -5.28
C ASP A 116 -10.94 21.37 -6.05
N GLU A 117 -11.01 22.69 -6.24
CA GLU A 117 -9.97 23.47 -6.87
C GLU A 117 -8.64 23.50 -6.11
N GLU A 118 -8.66 23.29 -4.77
CA GLU A 118 -7.48 23.27 -3.92
C GLU A 118 -6.90 21.85 -3.72
N LYS A 119 -7.70 20.81 -3.89
CA LYS A 119 -7.31 19.41 -3.62
C LYS A 119 -6.04 19.01 -4.37
N ARG A 120 -5.94 19.37 -5.65
CA ARG A 120 -4.81 19.00 -6.52
C ARG A 120 -3.50 19.57 -6.01
N GLU A 121 -3.47 20.87 -5.75
CA GLU A 121 -2.24 21.54 -5.28
C GLU A 121 -1.87 21.08 -3.86
N TYR A 122 -2.86 20.87 -3.01
CA TYR A 122 -2.62 20.33 -1.68
C TYR A 122 -1.98 18.93 -1.73
N LEU A 123 -2.53 18.00 -2.53
CA LEU A 123 -2.02 16.64 -2.64
C LEU A 123 -0.62 16.60 -3.26
N LYS A 124 -0.32 17.46 -4.26
CA LYS A 124 1.04 17.60 -4.79
C LYS A 124 2.01 18.10 -3.72
N GLY A 125 1.65 19.14 -3.01
CA GLY A 125 2.45 19.67 -1.92
C GLY A 125 2.69 18.62 -0.83
N LEU A 126 1.64 17.91 -0.41
CA LEU A 126 1.73 16.82 0.58
C LEU A 126 2.69 15.72 0.11
N PHE A 127 2.59 15.29 -1.15
CA PHE A 127 3.47 14.27 -1.68
C PHE A 127 4.94 14.71 -1.68
N GLU A 128 5.24 15.88 -2.25
CA GLU A 128 6.62 16.35 -2.43
C GLU A 128 7.27 16.80 -1.12
N THR A 129 6.55 17.57 -0.31
CA THR A 129 7.13 18.21 0.89
C THR A 129 7.10 17.32 2.13
N THR A 130 6.18 16.37 2.20
CA THR A 130 6.07 15.48 3.36
C THR A 130 6.66 14.12 3.03
N TYR A 131 6.03 13.38 2.14
CA TYR A 131 6.43 11.99 1.91
C TYR A 131 7.80 11.84 1.24
N PHE A 132 8.05 12.60 0.16
CA PHE A 132 9.29 12.43 -0.59
C PHE A 132 10.49 13.05 0.12
N SER A 133 10.30 14.20 0.78
CA SER A 133 11.35 14.82 1.59
C SER A 133 11.72 13.97 2.79
N ASP A 134 10.73 13.37 3.48
CA ASP A 134 10.98 12.46 4.61
C ASP A 134 11.84 11.26 4.20
N ILE A 135 11.63 10.69 3.00
CA ILE A 135 12.46 9.60 2.49
C ILE A 135 13.92 10.03 2.37
N ILE A 136 14.15 11.22 1.81
CA ILE A 136 15.49 11.76 1.59
C ILE A 136 16.19 12.01 2.92
N GLU A 137 15.53 12.67 3.85
CA GLU A 137 16.05 13.03 5.16
C GLU A 137 16.36 11.80 6.02
N HIS A 138 15.38 10.91 6.19
CA HIS A 138 15.53 9.71 7.03
C HIS A 138 16.55 8.71 6.55
N ASN A 139 16.76 8.64 5.23
CA ASN A 139 17.73 7.71 4.68
C ASN A 139 19.07 8.36 4.36
N THR A 140 19.26 9.63 4.75
CA THR A 140 20.47 10.43 4.49
C THR A 140 20.87 10.36 3.00
N LEU A 141 19.83 10.41 2.15
CA LEU A 141 20.03 10.32 0.70
C LEU A 141 20.37 11.71 0.14
N ARG A 142 21.23 11.73 -0.86
CA ARG A 142 21.25 12.88 -1.76
C ARG A 142 20.02 12.77 -2.68
N LYS A 143 19.34 13.89 -2.96
CA LYS A 143 18.26 13.92 -3.94
C LYS A 143 18.81 13.35 -5.25
N SER A 144 18.31 12.16 -5.65
CA SER A 144 18.80 11.46 -6.83
C SER A 144 17.68 11.40 -7.86
N GLU A 145 18.03 11.69 -9.09
CA GLU A 145 17.13 11.57 -10.24
C GLU A 145 16.54 10.16 -10.34
N SER A 146 17.35 9.15 -10.02
CA SER A 146 16.95 7.74 -10.07
C SER A 146 15.86 7.37 -9.04
N LEU A 147 15.89 7.96 -7.84
CA LEU A 147 14.85 7.76 -6.83
C LEU A 147 13.53 8.37 -7.30
N ASP A 148 13.61 9.58 -7.85
CA ASP A 148 12.47 10.33 -8.37
C ASP A 148 11.82 9.59 -9.56
N GLU A 149 12.61 9.10 -10.49
CA GLU A 149 12.13 8.32 -11.62
C GLU A 149 11.55 6.97 -11.22
N LEU A 150 12.17 6.27 -10.27
CA LEU A 150 11.61 5.03 -9.76
C LEU A 150 10.24 5.28 -9.14
N CYS A 151 10.06 6.40 -8.44
CA CYS A 151 8.75 6.80 -7.93
C CYS A 151 7.74 7.00 -9.06
N ASN A 152 8.12 7.63 -10.18
CA ASN A 152 7.27 7.77 -11.37
C ASN A 152 6.92 6.40 -11.99
N ILE A 153 7.90 5.50 -12.12
CA ILE A 153 7.67 4.14 -12.63
C ILE A 153 6.65 3.40 -11.75
N VAL A 154 6.83 3.42 -10.43
CA VAL A 154 5.92 2.77 -9.50
C VAL A 154 4.52 3.40 -9.55
N SER A 155 4.44 4.73 -9.73
CA SER A 155 3.16 5.42 -9.87
C SER A 155 2.42 5.06 -11.15
N THR A 156 3.13 4.93 -12.27
CA THR A 156 2.52 4.56 -13.57
C THR A 156 2.18 3.08 -13.64
N GLN A 157 2.94 2.22 -12.97
CA GLN A 157 2.76 0.77 -12.93
C GLN A 157 2.09 0.28 -11.64
N SER A 158 1.30 1.14 -10.98
CA SER A 158 0.54 0.72 -9.80
C SER A 158 -0.42 -0.41 -10.18
N GLY A 159 -0.35 -1.55 -9.46
CA GLY A 159 -1.12 -2.73 -9.79
C GLY A 159 -0.51 -3.64 -10.86
N GLU A 160 0.63 -3.28 -11.46
CA GLU A 160 1.35 -4.15 -12.39
C GLU A 160 2.47 -4.94 -11.71
N LEU A 161 2.82 -6.09 -12.28
CA LEU A 161 3.95 -6.89 -11.80
C LEU A 161 5.28 -6.17 -12.08
N LEU A 162 5.93 -5.71 -11.03
CA LEU A 162 7.19 -5.01 -11.11
C LEU A 162 8.38 -5.96 -10.96
N ASN A 163 9.36 -5.81 -11.84
CA ASN A 163 10.61 -6.56 -11.82
C ASN A 163 11.81 -5.61 -11.62
N ALA A 164 12.38 -5.63 -10.42
CA ALA A 164 13.51 -4.76 -10.06
C ALA A 164 14.74 -4.96 -10.96
N GLU A 165 14.99 -6.18 -11.43
CA GLU A 165 16.11 -6.48 -12.34
C GLU A 165 15.86 -5.88 -13.74
N LYS A 166 14.61 -5.98 -14.26
CA LYS A 166 14.24 -5.34 -15.53
C LYS A 166 14.39 -3.82 -15.45
N ILE A 167 13.97 -3.23 -14.34
CA ILE A 167 14.13 -1.78 -14.11
C ILE A 167 15.61 -1.41 -14.09
N ALA A 168 16.44 -2.11 -13.30
CA ALA A 168 17.88 -1.85 -13.24
C ALA A 168 18.55 -1.96 -14.62
N ASN A 169 18.18 -2.97 -15.41
CA ASN A 169 18.68 -3.13 -16.77
C ASN A 169 18.23 -1.98 -17.71
N THR A 170 17.03 -1.44 -17.52
CA THR A 170 16.56 -0.27 -18.30
C THR A 170 17.36 0.97 -17.95
N TYR A 171 17.63 1.24 -16.66
CA TYR A 171 18.51 2.34 -16.27
C TYR A 171 19.90 2.23 -16.89
N LYS A 172 20.49 1.03 -16.83
CA LYS A 172 21.82 0.77 -17.41
C LYS A 172 21.88 0.98 -18.91
N SER A 173 20.86 0.52 -19.66
CA SER A 173 20.86 0.57 -21.13
C SER A 173 20.45 1.93 -21.69
N VAL A 174 19.47 2.60 -21.08
CA VAL A 174 18.87 3.84 -21.61
C VAL A 174 19.60 5.07 -21.06
N LYS A 175 19.90 5.09 -19.76
CA LYS A 175 20.42 6.28 -19.08
C LYS A 175 21.93 6.21 -18.79
N LYS A 176 22.57 5.07 -19.02
CA LYS A 176 23.98 4.81 -18.66
C LYS A 176 24.27 4.98 -17.15
N GLU A 177 23.22 4.98 -16.31
CA GLU A 177 23.37 4.96 -14.86
C GLU A 177 23.58 3.55 -14.34
N LYS A 178 24.48 3.42 -13.37
CA LYS A 178 24.79 2.12 -12.74
C LYS A 178 23.91 1.92 -11.50
N ILE A 179 22.63 1.73 -11.72
CA ILE A 179 21.72 1.27 -10.66
C ILE A 179 21.60 -0.24 -10.78
N ASP A 180 21.87 -0.95 -9.70
CA ASP A 180 21.70 -2.38 -9.62
C ASP A 180 20.31 -2.76 -9.04
N LYS A 181 19.98 -4.02 -9.17
CA LYS A 181 18.74 -4.57 -8.63
C LYS A 181 18.57 -4.28 -7.13
N GLN A 182 19.66 -4.37 -6.35
CA GLN A 182 19.65 -4.16 -4.90
C GLN A 182 19.28 -2.72 -4.56
N THR A 183 19.77 -1.76 -5.33
CA THR A 183 19.43 -0.34 -5.19
C THR A 183 17.94 -0.09 -5.50
N VAL A 184 17.39 -0.70 -6.55
CA VAL A 184 15.96 -0.62 -6.85
C VAL A 184 15.12 -1.19 -5.71
N GLU A 185 15.48 -2.39 -5.22
CA GLU A 185 14.80 -3.03 -4.09
C GLU A 185 14.88 -2.18 -2.80
N LYS A 186 16.03 -1.54 -2.57
CA LYS A 186 16.24 -0.64 -1.43
C LYS A 186 15.34 0.60 -1.53
N TYR A 187 15.22 1.21 -2.69
CA TYR A 187 14.34 2.37 -2.91
C TYR A 187 12.85 1.99 -2.76
N LEU A 188 12.44 0.84 -3.28
CA LEU A 188 11.10 0.30 -3.03
C LEU A 188 10.84 0.06 -1.54
N GLY A 189 11.88 -0.36 -0.80
CA GLY A 189 11.85 -0.45 0.65
C GLY A 189 11.57 0.90 1.30
N TYR A 190 12.24 1.96 0.85
CA TYR A 190 12.01 3.32 1.36
C TYR A 190 10.59 3.84 1.12
N PHE A 191 10.01 3.56 -0.06
CA PHE A 191 8.62 3.93 -0.35
C PHE A 191 7.63 3.17 0.54
N LYS A 192 7.91 1.91 0.88
CA LYS A 192 7.11 1.13 1.85
C LYS A 192 7.25 1.67 3.27
N ASP A 193 8.48 1.95 3.68
CA ASP A 193 8.78 2.47 5.01
C ASP A 193 8.13 3.83 5.27
N ALA A 194 8.06 4.68 4.24
CA ALA A 194 7.37 5.98 4.26
C ALA A 194 5.85 5.87 4.07
N PHE A 195 5.28 4.67 4.08
CA PHE A 195 3.85 4.43 3.84
C PHE A 195 3.31 5.06 2.55
N ILE A 196 4.13 5.17 1.49
CA ILE A 196 3.66 5.61 0.17
C ILE A 196 2.99 4.47 -0.57
N ILE A 197 3.60 3.27 -0.51
CA ILE A 197 3.12 2.07 -1.19
C ILE A 197 3.04 0.88 -0.24
N ARG A 198 2.18 -0.06 -0.62
CA ARG A 198 2.14 -1.43 -0.07
C ARG A 198 2.46 -2.43 -1.15
N GLU A 199 3.06 -3.56 -0.76
CA GLU A 199 3.33 -4.64 -1.71
C GLU A 199 2.30 -5.75 -1.60
N ALA A 200 1.92 -6.31 -2.75
CA ALA A 200 1.19 -7.56 -2.87
C ALA A 200 2.12 -8.63 -3.46
N LYS A 201 2.32 -9.71 -2.71
CA LYS A 201 3.14 -10.84 -3.13
C LYS A 201 2.32 -11.76 -4.03
N ARG A 202 3.00 -12.52 -4.90
CA ARG A 202 2.35 -13.56 -5.68
C ARG A 202 2.14 -14.81 -4.84
N TYR A 203 0.97 -15.41 -4.96
CA TYR A 203 0.59 -16.64 -4.30
C TYR A 203 0.16 -17.69 -5.32
N ASP A 204 0.82 -18.83 -5.33
CA ASP A 204 0.43 -19.95 -6.18
C ASP A 204 -0.83 -20.61 -5.62
N LEU A 205 -1.95 -20.43 -6.32
CA LEU A 205 -3.26 -20.93 -5.89
C LEU A 205 -3.33 -22.46 -5.91
N LYS A 206 -2.54 -23.13 -6.77
CA LYS A 206 -2.44 -24.59 -6.83
C LYS A 206 -1.38 -25.16 -5.89
N GLY A 207 -0.20 -24.53 -5.85
CA GLY A 207 0.89 -24.91 -4.95
C GLY A 207 0.69 -24.47 -3.49
N ARG A 208 -0.25 -23.54 -3.24
CA ARG A 208 -0.61 -22.99 -1.91
C ARG A 208 0.57 -22.38 -1.14
N ASN A 209 1.41 -21.63 -1.84
CA ASN A 209 2.58 -20.96 -1.27
C ASN A 209 2.89 -19.64 -1.97
N GLU A 210 3.58 -18.74 -1.27
CA GLU A 210 4.12 -17.52 -1.91
C GLU A 210 5.24 -17.89 -2.90
N ILE A 211 5.24 -17.25 -4.07
CA ILE A 211 6.20 -17.55 -5.13
C ILE A 211 6.84 -16.31 -5.73
N GLY A 212 8.08 -16.50 -6.14
CA GLY A 212 8.84 -15.59 -7.00
C GLY A 212 9.21 -14.25 -6.37
N ALA A 213 9.98 -13.48 -7.13
CA ALA A 213 10.47 -12.16 -6.76
C ALA A 213 9.59 -11.01 -7.31
N LEU A 214 8.66 -11.32 -8.22
CA LEU A 214 7.75 -10.33 -8.78
C LEU A 214 6.70 -9.92 -7.75
N ARG A 215 6.44 -8.63 -7.65
CA ARG A 215 5.46 -8.03 -6.74
C ARG A 215 4.62 -7.04 -7.50
N LYS A 216 3.36 -6.86 -7.08
CA LYS A 216 2.60 -5.65 -7.39
C LYS A 216 2.75 -4.65 -6.25
N TYR A 217 2.69 -3.37 -6.59
CA TYR A 217 2.72 -2.28 -5.61
C TYR A 217 1.49 -1.41 -5.80
N TYR A 218 0.85 -1.07 -4.69
CA TYR A 218 -0.33 -0.20 -4.64
C TYR A 218 -0.03 0.98 -3.77
N PHE A 219 -0.41 2.17 -4.22
CA PHE A 219 -0.33 3.35 -3.37
C PHE A 219 -1.32 3.24 -2.21
N ILE A 220 -0.94 3.73 -1.04
CA ILE A 220 -1.85 3.76 0.13
C ILE A 220 -3.04 4.67 -0.11
N ASP A 221 -2.93 5.61 -1.05
CA ASP A 221 -3.95 6.58 -1.40
C ASP A 221 -3.87 6.90 -2.90
N THR A 222 -5.00 6.85 -3.60
CA THR A 222 -5.06 7.11 -5.04
C THR A 222 -4.80 8.57 -5.38
N GLY A 223 -5.20 9.49 -4.51
CA GLY A 223 -4.95 10.92 -4.67
C GLY A 223 -3.45 11.25 -4.63
N LEU A 224 -2.69 10.60 -3.74
CA LEU A 224 -1.22 10.73 -3.70
C LEU A 224 -0.57 10.19 -4.97
N ARG A 225 -1.03 9.04 -5.49
CA ARG A 225 -0.55 8.50 -6.77
C ARG A 225 -0.84 9.44 -7.92
N ASN A 226 -2.05 9.96 -7.98
CA ASN A 226 -2.48 10.87 -9.03
C ASN A 226 -1.73 12.22 -8.93
N ALA A 227 -1.50 12.73 -7.73
CA ALA A 227 -0.70 13.93 -7.49
C ALA A 227 0.72 13.77 -8.03
N ARG A 228 1.37 12.62 -7.78
CA ARG A 228 2.70 12.30 -8.30
C ARG A 228 2.75 12.35 -9.82
N LEU A 229 1.69 11.97 -10.52
CA LEU A 229 1.56 11.99 -11.98
C LEU A 229 0.88 13.27 -12.50
N ASN A 230 0.82 14.35 -11.72
CA ASN A 230 0.14 15.60 -12.08
C ASN A 230 -1.33 15.42 -12.47
N PHE A 231 -2.00 14.39 -11.94
CA PHE A 231 -3.37 14.02 -12.32
C PHE A 231 -3.54 13.76 -13.83
N ALA A 232 -2.44 13.39 -14.51
CA ALA A 232 -2.46 13.03 -15.92
C ALA A 232 -2.89 11.57 -16.08
N PHE A 233 -3.95 11.35 -16.84
CA PHE A 233 -4.43 10.06 -17.32
C PHE A 233 -4.46 8.94 -16.24
N PRO A 234 -5.40 8.95 -15.31
CA PRO A 234 -5.60 7.81 -14.44
C PRO A 234 -6.11 6.65 -15.30
N ASP A 235 -5.40 5.52 -15.27
CA ASP A 235 -5.97 4.25 -15.71
C ASP A 235 -7.04 3.84 -14.69
N GLU A 236 -8.29 3.91 -15.11
CA GLU A 236 -9.44 3.65 -14.24
C GLU A 236 -9.37 2.23 -13.64
N GLY A 237 -8.98 1.24 -14.45
CA GLY A 237 -8.84 -0.15 -14.00
C GLY A 237 -7.78 -0.30 -12.91
N GLN A 238 -6.60 0.29 -13.12
CA GLN A 238 -5.53 0.28 -12.12
C GLN A 238 -5.96 0.98 -10.82
N MET A 239 -6.69 2.09 -10.91
CA MET A 239 -7.14 2.82 -9.73
C MET A 239 -8.21 2.06 -8.96
N LEU A 240 -9.14 1.42 -9.64
CA LEU A 240 -10.13 0.54 -9.01
C LEU A 240 -9.45 -0.62 -8.27
N GLU A 241 -8.49 -1.28 -8.92
CA GLU A 241 -7.70 -2.35 -8.32
C GLU A 241 -6.97 -1.84 -7.05
N ASN A 242 -6.37 -0.63 -7.12
CA ASN A 242 -5.72 0.00 -5.97
C ASN A 242 -6.70 0.27 -4.81
N VAL A 243 -7.89 0.79 -5.11
CA VAL A 243 -8.94 1.03 -4.09
C VAL A 243 -9.35 -0.28 -3.43
N VAL A 244 -9.66 -1.31 -4.23
CA VAL A 244 -10.07 -2.63 -3.71
C VAL A 244 -8.97 -3.25 -2.84
N PHE A 245 -7.71 -3.16 -3.27
CA PHE A 245 -6.57 -3.64 -2.48
C PHE A 245 -6.50 -2.95 -1.12
N ASN A 246 -6.55 -1.62 -1.09
CA ASN A 246 -6.46 -0.84 0.13
C ASN A 246 -7.62 -1.15 1.09
N GLU A 247 -8.84 -1.23 0.59
CA GLU A 247 -10.02 -1.55 1.40
C GLU A 247 -9.94 -2.95 2.01
N LEU A 248 -9.51 -3.95 1.24
CA LEU A 248 -9.29 -5.30 1.76
C LEU A 248 -8.25 -5.32 2.89
N VAL A 249 -7.12 -4.63 2.69
CA VAL A 249 -6.08 -4.52 3.73
C VAL A 249 -6.61 -3.76 4.95
N TYR A 250 -7.32 -2.66 4.75
CA TYR A 250 -7.95 -1.88 5.82
C TYR A 250 -8.93 -2.72 6.64
N LYS A 251 -9.74 -3.56 5.98
CA LYS A 251 -10.64 -4.50 6.63
C LYS A 251 -9.93 -5.70 7.28
N GLY A 252 -8.60 -5.76 7.24
CA GLY A 252 -7.78 -6.79 7.89
C GLY A 252 -7.66 -8.11 7.12
N TYR A 253 -7.86 -8.09 5.80
CA TYR A 253 -7.54 -9.24 4.95
C TYR A 253 -6.03 -9.29 4.67
N SER A 254 -5.50 -10.51 4.62
CA SER A 254 -4.22 -10.78 3.95
C SER A 254 -4.49 -10.87 2.45
N VAL A 255 -3.83 -10.01 1.67
CA VAL A 255 -4.10 -9.86 0.22
C VAL A 255 -2.85 -10.18 -0.58
N ASN A 256 -2.97 -11.12 -1.49
CA ASN A 256 -1.92 -11.53 -2.42
C ASN A 256 -2.45 -11.50 -3.85
N VAL A 257 -1.54 -11.41 -4.82
CA VAL A 257 -1.86 -11.63 -6.24
C VAL A 257 -1.97 -13.13 -6.47
N GLY A 258 -3.16 -13.61 -6.85
CA GLY A 258 -3.37 -15.02 -7.14
C GLY A 258 -2.74 -15.40 -8.48
N CYS A 259 -1.98 -16.49 -8.55
CA CYS A 259 -1.47 -16.98 -9.84
C CYS A 259 -1.42 -18.51 -9.85
N PHE A 260 -1.49 -19.08 -11.04
CA PHE A 260 -1.35 -20.51 -11.25
C PHE A 260 -1.01 -20.81 -12.71
N ASP A 261 -0.31 -21.91 -12.93
CA ASP A 261 0.06 -22.31 -14.28
C ASP A 261 -0.92 -23.34 -14.87
N THR A 262 -1.12 -23.20 -16.17
CA THR A 262 -1.80 -24.17 -17.01
C THR A 262 -0.92 -24.58 -18.19
N VAL A 263 -1.20 -25.74 -18.77
CA VAL A 263 -0.55 -26.20 -19.99
C VAL A 263 -1.55 -26.05 -21.11
N GLU A 264 -1.23 -25.19 -22.07
CA GLU A 264 -2.02 -24.97 -23.29
C GLU A 264 -1.22 -25.51 -24.49
N LYS A 265 -1.90 -25.91 -25.58
CA LYS A 265 -1.23 -26.23 -26.84
C LYS A 265 -1.12 -24.99 -27.71
N ASN A 266 0.08 -24.70 -28.23
CA ASN A 266 0.27 -23.61 -29.17
C ASN A 266 -0.27 -24.02 -30.57
N LYS A 267 -0.23 -23.07 -31.52
CA LYS A 267 -0.69 -23.30 -32.92
C LYS A 267 0.02 -24.46 -33.63
N ASN A 268 1.21 -24.85 -33.18
CA ASN A 268 2.02 -25.93 -33.72
C ASN A 268 1.84 -27.25 -32.94
N GLY A 269 0.87 -27.34 -32.01
CA GLY A 269 0.59 -28.54 -31.22
C GLY A 269 1.53 -28.74 -30.00
N ASN A 270 2.56 -27.90 -29.81
CA ASN A 270 3.48 -28.02 -28.71
C ASN A 270 2.84 -27.53 -27.40
N SER A 271 3.11 -28.24 -26.30
CA SER A 271 2.68 -27.83 -24.97
C SER A 271 3.46 -26.60 -24.51
N ILE A 272 2.75 -25.53 -24.16
CA ILE A 272 3.31 -24.31 -23.55
C ILE A 272 2.72 -24.08 -22.16
N ARG A 273 3.58 -23.71 -21.23
CA ARG A 273 3.16 -23.31 -19.89
C ARG A 273 2.65 -21.87 -19.95
N LYS A 274 1.47 -21.63 -19.43
CA LYS A 274 0.85 -20.32 -19.36
C LYS A 274 0.50 -19.99 -17.91
N THR A 275 1.00 -18.88 -17.41
CA THR A 275 0.62 -18.36 -16.10
C THR A 275 -0.69 -17.57 -16.23
N ASN A 276 -1.67 -17.92 -15.42
CA ASN A 276 -2.92 -17.20 -15.24
C ASN A 276 -2.82 -16.40 -13.95
N GLU A 277 -3.51 -15.27 -13.90
CA GLU A 277 -3.53 -14.37 -12.77
C GLU A 277 -4.99 -14.11 -12.31
N VAL A 278 -5.16 -13.95 -11.03
CA VAL A 278 -6.34 -13.41 -10.35
C VAL A 278 -5.84 -12.20 -9.57
N ASP A 279 -6.48 -11.06 -9.71
CA ASP A 279 -5.99 -9.81 -9.13
C ASP A 279 -5.72 -9.97 -7.64
N PHE A 280 -6.68 -10.55 -6.90
CA PHE A 280 -6.49 -10.79 -5.48
C PHE A 280 -6.93 -12.18 -5.02
N TYR A 281 -6.08 -12.80 -4.22
CA TYR A 281 -6.42 -13.85 -3.27
C TYR A 281 -6.45 -13.21 -1.88
N ALA A 282 -7.64 -12.98 -1.35
CA ALA A 282 -7.88 -12.31 -0.08
C ALA A 282 -8.33 -13.33 0.99
N THR A 283 -7.67 -13.32 2.16
CA THR A 283 -7.97 -14.25 3.25
C THR A 283 -8.10 -13.54 4.60
N LYS A 284 -9.14 -13.90 5.38
CA LYS A 284 -9.34 -13.42 6.75
C LYS A 284 -10.04 -14.50 7.58
N GLY A 285 -9.30 -15.14 8.48
CA GLY A 285 -9.78 -16.31 9.20
C GLY A 285 -10.20 -17.42 8.23
N ILE A 286 -11.46 -17.84 8.28
CA ILE A 286 -12.01 -18.87 7.38
C ILE A 286 -12.46 -18.34 6.03
N ARG A 287 -12.60 -17.02 5.90
CA ARG A 287 -13.06 -16.38 4.65
C ARG A 287 -11.93 -16.35 3.63
N LYS A 288 -12.23 -16.80 2.41
CA LYS A 288 -11.30 -16.81 1.27
C LYS A 288 -12.03 -16.34 0.04
N TYR A 289 -11.43 -15.41 -0.69
CA TYR A 289 -11.99 -14.86 -1.92
C TYR A 289 -10.95 -14.84 -3.02
N TYR A 290 -11.37 -15.19 -4.22
CA TYR A 290 -10.70 -14.78 -5.46
C TYR A 290 -11.45 -13.58 -6.00
N ILE A 291 -10.75 -12.47 -6.18
CA ILE A 291 -11.35 -11.21 -6.59
C ILE A 291 -10.70 -10.74 -7.88
N GLN A 292 -11.51 -10.47 -8.88
CA GLN A 292 -11.12 -9.83 -10.12
C GLN A 292 -11.78 -8.46 -10.17
N VAL A 293 -11.01 -7.43 -10.52
CA VAL A 293 -11.49 -6.05 -10.59
C VAL A 293 -11.47 -5.58 -12.04
N SER A 294 -12.61 -5.11 -12.54
CA SER A 294 -12.70 -4.65 -13.93
C SER A 294 -13.48 -3.35 -14.04
N ALA A 295 -13.01 -2.44 -14.87
CA ALA A 295 -13.75 -1.22 -15.16
C ALA A 295 -15.09 -1.52 -15.86
N ASP A 296 -15.10 -2.49 -16.76
CA ASP A 296 -16.30 -2.88 -17.51
C ASP A 296 -16.23 -4.34 -18.01
N ILE A 297 -17.34 -5.06 -17.85
CA ILE A 297 -17.54 -6.41 -18.39
C ILE A 297 -18.73 -6.51 -19.34
N SER A 298 -19.22 -5.39 -19.88
CA SER A 298 -20.36 -5.39 -20.82
C SER A 298 -20.06 -6.03 -22.16
N ASN A 299 -18.79 -6.00 -22.57
CA ASN A 299 -18.30 -6.70 -23.76
C ASN A 299 -18.03 -8.18 -23.44
N ALA A 300 -18.54 -9.09 -24.26
CA ALA A 300 -18.36 -10.55 -24.09
C ALA A 300 -16.89 -10.98 -24.07
N GLU A 301 -16.02 -10.34 -24.85
CA GLU A 301 -14.59 -10.64 -24.85
C GLU A 301 -13.91 -10.20 -23.55
N ALA A 302 -14.22 -8.99 -23.07
CA ALA A 302 -13.71 -8.48 -21.78
C ALA A 302 -14.18 -9.40 -20.65
N ARG A 303 -15.49 -9.73 -20.60
CA ARG A 303 -16.03 -10.66 -19.61
C ARG A 303 -15.34 -12.02 -19.68
N ALA A 304 -15.18 -12.61 -20.87
CA ALA A 304 -14.53 -13.91 -21.03
C ALA A 304 -13.07 -13.88 -20.52
N ARG A 305 -12.36 -12.78 -20.72
CA ARG A 305 -10.99 -12.59 -20.23
C ARG A 305 -10.95 -12.56 -18.71
N GLU A 306 -11.82 -11.77 -18.07
CA GLU A 306 -11.85 -11.61 -16.60
C GLU A 306 -12.26 -12.90 -15.87
N ILE A 307 -13.21 -13.67 -16.42
CA ILE A 307 -13.68 -14.90 -15.78
C ILE A 307 -12.85 -16.15 -16.15
N LYS A 308 -12.03 -16.10 -17.22
CA LYS A 308 -11.23 -17.25 -17.66
C LYS A 308 -10.40 -17.89 -16.55
N PRO A 309 -9.68 -17.14 -15.69
CA PRO A 309 -8.93 -17.73 -14.58
C PRO A 309 -9.82 -18.55 -13.64
N TYR A 310 -11.04 -18.08 -13.37
CA TYR A 310 -11.98 -18.75 -12.46
C TYR A 310 -12.47 -20.12 -13.00
N LEU A 311 -12.69 -20.21 -14.31
CA LEU A 311 -13.09 -21.45 -14.96
C LEU A 311 -12.01 -22.54 -14.90
N LEU A 312 -10.75 -22.14 -14.69
CA LEU A 312 -9.59 -23.03 -14.61
C LEU A 312 -9.24 -23.43 -13.17
N LEU A 313 -9.92 -22.82 -12.17
CA LEU A 313 -9.78 -23.11 -10.75
C LEU A 313 -10.96 -23.93 -10.28
N ASN A 314 -10.70 -25.21 -10.01
CA ASN A 314 -11.71 -26.15 -9.50
C ASN A 314 -11.58 -26.30 -7.99
N ASP A 315 -11.99 -25.27 -7.26
CA ASP A 315 -12.04 -25.24 -5.80
C ASP A 315 -13.27 -24.47 -5.30
N GLU A 316 -13.55 -24.57 -4.00
CA GLU A 316 -14.73 -23.98 -3.35
C GLU A 316 -14.49 -22.54 -2.87
N VAL A 317 -13.40 -21.88 -3.27
CA VAL A 317 -13.15 -20.49 -2.89
C VAL A 317 -14.15 -19.59 -3.61
N THR A 318 -14.77 -18.69 -2.86
CA THR A 318 -15.74 -17.73 -3.41
C THR A 318 -15.07 -16.83 -4.46
N LYS A 319 -15.64 -16.77 -5.65
CA LYS A 319 -15.14 -16.02 -6.80
C LYS A 319 -15.97 -14.76 -7.02
N LEU A 320 -15.33 -13.61 -6.96
CA LEU A 320 -15.97 -12.29 -7.06
C LEU A 320 -15.44 -11.52 -8.26
N VAL A 321 -16.34 -10.92 -9.02
CA VAL A 321 -16.01 -9.93 -10.06
C VAL A 321 -16.56 -8.59 -9.62
N VAL A 322 -15.66 -7.67 -9.28
CA VAL A 322 -16.00 -6.30 -8.84
C VAL A 322 -15.90 -5.37 -10.04
N ILE A 323 -16.99 -4.66 -10.34
CA ILE A 323 -17.07 -3.80 -11.54
C ILE A 323 -17.40 -2.35 -11.18
N ASN A 324 -16.88 -1.40 -11.99
CA ASN A 324 -17.16 0.02 -11.80
C ASN A 324 -18.53 0.43 -12.36
N ARG A 325 -19.57 -0.21 -11.88
CA ARG A 325 -20.97 0.11 -12.23
C ARG A 325 -21.87 -0.10 -11.03
N PRO A 326 -22.99 0.64 -10.91
CA PRO A 326 -23.99 0.43 -9.87
C PRO A 326 -24.83 -0.81 -10.21
N VAL A 327 -24.25 -1.99 -10.01
CA VAL A 327 -24.91 -3.28 -10.22
C VAL A 327 -25.10 -3.94 -8.88
N LYS A 328 -26.34 -4.41 -8.65
CA LYS A 328 -26.64 -5.24 -7.47
C LYS A 328 -25.92 -6.58 -7.59
N GLU A 329 -25.56 -7.13 -6.45
CA GLU A 329 -25.00 -8.47 -6.35
C GLU A 329 -25.87 -9.47 -7.11
N SER A 330 -25.23 -10.24 -7.97
CA SER A 330 -25.87 -11.28 -8.78
C SER A 330 -24.91 -12.45 -9.01
N LEU A 331 -25.45 -13.65 -9.13
CA LEU A 331 -24.69 -14.82 -9.57
C LEU A 331 -24.75 -14.92 -11.08
N ASP A 332 -23.62 -15.18 -11.71
CA ASP A 332 -23.58 -15.54 -13.13
C ASP A 332 -23.90 -17.03 -13.33
N GLU A 333 -24.04 -17.45 -14.58
CA GLU A 333 -24.31 -18.85 -14.97
C GLU A 333 -23.26 -19.88 -14.50
N ASN A 334 -22.05 -19.42 -14.17
CA ASN A 334 -20.94 -20.24 -13.67
C ASN A 334 -20.81 -20.20 -12.13
N GLY A 335 -21.75 -19.52 -11.44
CA GLY A 335 -21.75 -19.41 -9.98
C GLY A 335 -20.77 -18.37 -9.42
N PHE A 336 -20.28 -17.43 -10.24
CA PHE A 336 -19.45 -16.32 -9.77
C PHE A 336 -20.33 -15.15 -9.35
N THR A 337 -19.96 -14.49 -8.25
CA THR A 337 -20.66 -13.30 -7.80
C THR A 337 -20.15 -12.08 -8.57
N ILE A 338 -21.05 -11.37 -9.24
CA ILE A 338 -20.78 -10.07 -9.87
C ILE A 338 -21.39 -8.99 -8.97
N ILE A 339 -20.61 -7.98 -8.62
CA ILE A 339 -21.02 -6.90 -7.71
C ILE A 339 -20.42 -5.56 -8.15
N GLY A 340 -21.22 -4.49 -8.02
CA GLY A 340 -20.71 -3.13 -8.22
C GLY A 340 -19.74 -2.70 -7.12
N ILE A 341 -18.72 -1.92 -7.46
CA ILE A 341 -17.66 -1.53 -6.50
C ILE A 341 -18.21 -0.82 -5.27
N THR A 342 -19.18 0.07 -5.42
CA THR A 342 -19.78 0.78 -4.30
C THR A 342 -20.50 -0.16 -3.34
N ASP A 343 -21.26 -1.14 -3.85
CA ASP A 343 -21.91 -2.15 -3.02
C ASP A 343 -20.88 -3.10 -2.39
N PHE A 344 -19.82 -3.44 -3.11
CA PHE A 344 -18.72 -4.25 -2.58
C PHE A 344 -18.07 -3.57 -1.37
N LEU A 345 -17.70 -2.29 -1.48
CA LEU A 345 -17.00 -1.55 -0.43
C LEU A 345 -17.88 -1.15 0.75
N LEU A 346 -19.17 -0.85 0.50
CA LEU A 346 -20.09 -0.37 1.55
C LEU A 346 -20.85 -1.48 2.28
N LYS A 347 -21.01 -2.66 1.65
CA LYS A 347 -21.94 -3.67 2.17
C LYS A 347 -21.36 -5.09 2.22
N TYR A 348 -20.38 -5.41 1.36
CA TYR A 348 -19.97 -6.80 1.17
C TYR A 348 -18.73 -7.16 2.02
N ILE A 349 -17.75 -6.27 2.16
CA ILE A 349 -16.49 -6.50 2.91
C ILE A 349 -16.45 -5.79 4.26
#